data_c49f193d3cfcb448c12d2219ff674593
#
_entry.id   c49f193d3cfcb448c12d2219ff674593
#
_cell.length_a   1.000
_cell.length_b   1.000
_cell.length_c   1.000
_cell.angle_alpha   90.00
_cell.angle_beta   90.00
_cell.angle_gamma   90.00
#
_symmetry.space_group_name_H-M   'P 1'
#
loop_
_entity.id
_entity.type
_entity.pdbx_description
1 polymer ?
#
loop_
_entity_poly.entity_id
_entity_poly.type
_entity_poly.pdbx_seq_one_letter_code
_entity_poly.pdbx_strand_id
1 'polypeptide(L)'
;VKMHILNNVINFSKKINIKKPRVAVLSGTEDPIESMPSSIEAKEIMCRAQKENIDAYVMGPLAFDNAISPEAAEIKNIKNEVAGKADILLVPNLETGNALSKMMIYFMGACAAGFIVGGKVPVVVTSRADNTASRLASIAASIIATH
;
A
#
# COMPACT_ATOMS: atom_id res chain seq x y z
N VAL A 1 1.03 -15.04 2.37
CA VAL A 1 -0.12 -14.24 1.92
C VAL A 1 0.32 -12.85 1.50
N LYS A 2 1.00 -12.04 2.35
CA LYS A 2 1.35 -10.63 2.03
C LYS A 2 2.28 -10.45 0.83
N MET A 3 3.18 -11.40 0.54
CA MET A 3 3.99 -11.34 -0.68
C MET A 3 3.13 -11.44 -1.96
N HIS A 4 2.05 -12.21 -1.95
CA HIS A 4 1.11 -12.24 -3.07
C HIS A 4 0.36 -10.91 -3.21
N ILE A 5 -0.05 -10.29 -2.10
CA ILE A 5 -0.68 -8.96 -2.11
C ILE A 5 0.30 -7.93 -2.67
N LEU A 6 1.57 -7.96 -2.24
CA LEU A 6 2.63 -7.10 -2.74
C LEU A 6 2.80 -7.24 -4.26
N ASN A 7 2.92 -8.46 -4.76
CA ASN A 7 3.05 -8.72 -6.20
C ASN A 7 1.83 -8.25 -6.99
N ASN A 8 0.63 -8.48 -6.47
CA ASN A 8 -0.60 -8.05 -7.11
C ASN A 8 -0.69 -6.51 -7.25
N VAL A 9 -0.37 -5.77 -6.19
CA VAL A 9 -0.42 -4.31 -6.23
C VAL A 9 0.69 -3.72 -7.11
N ILE A 10 1.89 -4.32 -7.13
CA ILE A 10 2.96 -3.92 -8.03
C ILE A 10 2.56 -4.15 -9.50
N ASN A 11 1.96 -5.29 -9.82
CA ASN A 11 1.47 -5.55 -11.16
C ASN A 11 0.39 -4.55 -11.59
N PHE A 12 -0.54 -4.22 -10.69
CA PHE A 12 -1.54 -3.19 -10.95
C PHE A 12 -0.92 -1.81 -11.13
N SER A 13 0.04 -1.43 -10.29
CA SER A 13 0.70 -0.11 -10.39
C SER A 13 1.36 0.12 -11.75
N LYS A 14 1.95 -0.93 -12.34
CA LYS A 14 2.53 -0.87 -13.69
C LYS A 14 1.48 -0.59 -14.76
N LYS A 15 0.27 -1.13 -14.62
CA LYS A 15 -0.85 -0.89 -15.54
C LYS A 15 -1.38 0.55 -15.49
N ILE A 16 -1.16 1.25 -14.38
CA ILE A 16 -1.46 2.68 -14.24
C ILE A 16 -0.21 3.57 -14.43
N ASN A 17 0.82 3.06 -15.13
CA ASN A 17 2.06 3.76 -15.49
C ASN A 17 3.01 4.08 -14.32
N ILE A 18 2.88 3.45 -13.16
CA ILE A 18 3.88 3.52 -12.09
C ILE A 18 4.84 2.34 -12.29
N LYS A 19 5.89 2.54 -13.07
CA LYS A 19 6.78 1.46 -13.54
C LYS A 19 7.57 0.79 -12.42
N LYS A 20 8.11 1.55 -11.47
CA LYS A 20 8.88 1.07 -10.33
C LYS A 20 8.34 1.69 -9.04
N PRO A 21 7.24 1.14 -8.49
CA PRO A 21 6.55 1.73 -7.35
C PRO A 21 7.38 1.69 -6.08
N ARG A 22 7.17 2.69 -5.23
CA ARG A 22 7.74 2.79 -3.89
C ARG A 22 6.71 2.26 -2.90
N VAL A 23 7.01 1.12 -2.29
CA VAL A 23 6.11 0.40 -1.37
C VAL A 23 6.60 0.56 0.05
N ALA A 24 5.82 1.22 0.89
CA ALA A 24 6.01 1.24 2.33
C ALA A 24 5.23 0.09 2.98
N VAL A 25 5.94 -0.80 3.68
CA VAL A 25 5.31 -1.84 4.50
C VAL A 25 5.13 -1.27 5.91
N LEU A 26 3.86 -0.95 6.23
CA LEU A 26 3.54 -0.18 7.42
C LEU A 26 3.60 -1.01 8.71
N SER A 27 4.07 -0.34 9.75
CA SER A 27 3.98 -0.74 11.15
C SER A 27 3.84 0.50 12.03
N GLY A 28 3.80 0.34 13.35
CA GLY A 28 3.80 1.46 14.30
C GLY A 28 5.20 1.97 14.66
N THR A 29 6.26 1.43 14.06
CA THR A 29 7.66 1.77 14.32
C THR A 29 8.51 1.52 13.08
N GLU A 30 9.72 2.08 13.06
CA GLU A 30 10.73 1.89 12.02
C GLU A 30 11.69 0.72 12.36
N ASP A 31 11.72 0.28 13.60
CA ASP A 31 12.57 -0.81 14.07
C ASP A 31 11.75 -2.10 14.27
N PRO A 32 12.31 -3.26 13.90
CA PRO A 32 11.70 -4.55 14.24
C PRO A 32 11.79 -4.79 15.74
N ILE A 33 10.65 -4.90 16.42
CA ILE A 33 10.57 -5.16 17.86
C ILE A 33 9.62 -6.31 18.15
N GLU A 34 9.97 -7.17 19.10
CA GLU A 34 9.20 -8.38 19.43
C GLU A 34 7.79 -8.08 19.96
N SER A 35 7.65 -6.98 20.71
CA SER A 35 6.34 -6.54 21.21
C SER A 35 5.38 -6.04 20.13
N MET A 36 5.86 -5.86 18.89
CA MET A 36 5.06 -5.44 17.72
C MET A 36 5.29 -6.36 16.53
N PRO A 37 4.61 -7.50 16.44
CA PRO A 37 4.79 -8.50 15.38
C PRO A 37 4.69 -7.94 13.95
N SER A 38 3.89 -6.87 13.73
CA SER A 38 3.78 -6.22 12.44
C SER A 38 5.10 -5.61 11.96
N SER A 39 5.98 -5.18 12.87
CA SER A 39 7.29 -4.62 12.53
C SER A 39 8.25 -5.70 12.04
N ILE A 40 8.22 -6.87 12.67
CA ILE A 40 9.00 -8.04 12.26
C ILE A 40 8.53 -8.51 10.88
N GLU A 41 7.23 -8.69 10.69
CA GLU A 41 6.65 -9.10 9.40
C GLU A 41 6.99 -8.11 8.30
N ALA A 42 6.94 -6.80 8.57
CA ALA A 42 7.30 -5.76 7.60
C ALA A 42 8.77 -5.87 7.16
N LYS A 43 9.67 -6.13 8.10
CA LYS A 43 11.08 -6.39 7.82
C LYS A 43 11.28 -7.63 6.96
N GLU A 44 10.59 -8.72 7.30
CA GLU A 44 10.65 -9.98 6.54
C GLU A 44 10.17 -9.79 5.09
N ILE A 45 9.08 -9.05 4.88
CA ILE A 45 8.55 -8.73 3.54
C ILE A 45 9.59 -7.94 2.74
N MET A 46 10.20 -6.92 3.34
CA MET A 46 11.26 -6.14 2.69
C MET A 46 12.45 -7.03 2.30
N CYS A 47 12.95 -7.86 3.22
CA CYS A 47 14.08 -8.76 2.95
C CYS A 47 13.75 -9.77 1.85
N ARG A 48 12.52 -10.31 1.84
CA ARG A 48 12.07 -11.23 0.80
C ARG A 48 11.94 -10.53 -0.55
N ALA A 49 11.40 -9.33 -0.59
CA ALA A 49 11.28 -8.54 -1.82
C ALA A 49 12.65 -8.28 -2.45
N GLN A 50 13.67 -7.98 -1.64
CA GLN A 50 15.05 -7.81 -2.09
C GLN A 50 15.63 -9.13 -2.62
N LYS A 51 15.48 -10.24 -1.88
CA LYS A 51 15.98 -11.57 -2.27
C LYS A 51 15.34 -12.08 -3.57
N GLU A 52 14.05 -11.84 -3.75
CA GLU A 52 13.28 -12.24 -4.94
C GLU A 52 13.44 -11.25 -6.11
N ASN A 53 14.27 -10.20 -5.95
CA ASN A 53 14.50 -9.13 -6.95
C ASN A 53 13.21 -8.54 -7.52
N ILE A 54 12.24 -8.24 -6.65
CA ILE A 54 10.97 -7.65 -7.05
C ILE A 54 11.22 -6.26 -7.66
N ASP A 55 10.61 -6.00 -8.82
CA ASP A 55 10.77 -4.74 -9.56
C ASP A 55 9.97 -3.58 -8.92
N ALA A 56 10.35 -3.23 -7.71
CA ALA A 56 9.81 -2.15 -6.89
C ALA A 56 10.84 -1.74 -5.83
N TYR A 57 10.71 -0.54 -5.29
CA TYR A 57 11.39 -0.17 -4.05
C TYR A 57 10.50 -0.57 -2.87
N VAL A 58 10.94 -1.54 -2.07
CA VAL A 58 10.16 -2.02 -0.91
C VAL A 58 10.92 -1.72 0.37
N MET A 59 10.31 -0.98 1.29
CA MET A 59 10.90 -0.61 2.57
C MET A 59 9.90 -0.88 3.71
N GLY A 60 10.40 -1.43 4.78
CA GLY A 60 9.65 -1.70 6.01
C GLY A 60 10.53 -2.28 7.12
N PRO A 61 10.12 -2.11 8.37
CA PRO A 61 8.92 -1.37 8.80
C PRO A 61 9.04 0.15 8.62
N LEU A 62 7.92 0.81 8.35
CA LEU A 62 7.80 2.26 8.36
C LEU A 62 6.51 2.68 9.07
N ALA A 63 6.58 3.71 9.90
CA ALA A 63 5.38 4.37 10.42
C ALA A 63 4.71 5.20 9.32
N PHE A 64 3.42 5.47 9.47
CA PHE A 64 2.63 6.14 8.43
C PHE A 64 3.20 7.52 8.05
N ASP A 65 3.56 8.34 9.03
CA ASP A 65 4.18 9.66 8.84
C ASP A 65 5.46 9.57 8.00
N ASN A 66 6.33 8.62 8.33
CA ASN A 66 7.60 8.42 7.63
C ASN A 66 7.42 7.86 6.21
N ALA A 67 6.32 7.19 5.95
CA ALA A 67 6.02 6.68 4.60
C ALA A 67 5.60 7.80 3.65
N ILE A 68 4.89 8.83 4.14
CA ILE A 68 4.23 9.83 3.28
C ILE A 68 4.76 11.25 3.42
N SER A 69 5.41 11.60 4.55
CA SER A 69 5.95 12.95 4.79
C SER A 69 7.46 12.97 4.64
N PRO A 70 8.00 13.71 3.64
CA PRO A 70 9.45 13.91 3.51
C PRO A 70 10.06 14.55 4.76
N GLU A 71 9.36 15.51 5.36
CA GLU A 71 9.81 16.20 6.57
C GLU A 71 9.93 15.23 7.77
N ALA A 72 8.91 14.38 7.99
CA ALA A 72 8.94 13.38 9.05
C ALA A 72 10.10 12.38 8.85
N ALA A 73 10.32 11.93 7.61
CA ALA A 73 11.42 11.04 7.26
C ALA A 73 12.79 11.71 7.51
N GLU A 74 12.93 13.00 7.19
CA GLU A 74 14.15 13.76 7.42
C GLU A 74 14.44 13.95 8.90
N ILE A 75 13.45 14.35 9.71
CA ILE A 75 13.58 14.52 11.17
C ILE A 75 14.07 13.23 11.83
N LYS A 76 13.54 12.09 11.39
CA LYS A 76 13.94 10.75 11.88
C LYS A 76 15.18 10.19 11.18
N ASN A 77 15.82 10.98 10.30
CA ASN A 77 17.01 10.59 9.55
C ASN A 77 16.85 9.26 8.75
N ILE A 78 15.65 9.01 8.23
CA ILE A 78 15.34 7.83 7.43
C ILE A 78 15.63 8.13 5.97
N LYS A 79 16.76 7.61 5.44
CA LYS A 79 17.22 7.86 4.08
C LYS A 79 17.10 6.61 3.22
N ASN A 80 16.06 6.55 2.39
CA ASN A 80 15.88 5.49 1.40
C ASN A 80 14.95 5.97 0.27
N GLU A 81 14.71 5.12 -0.73
CA GLU A 81 13.90 5.46 -1.91
C GLU A 81 12.39 5.56 -1.63
N VAL A 82 11.91 5.12 -0.47
CA VAL A 82 10.48 5.02 -0.15
C VAL A 82 10.03 6.05 0.87
N ALA A 83 10.85 6.30 1.91
CA ALA A 83 10.49 7.17 3.00
C ALA A 83 10.12 8.58 2.51
N GLY A 84 8.98 9.08 2.99
CA GLY A 84 8.42 10.39 2.65
C GLY A 84 7.76 10.49 1.27
N LYS A 85 7.76 9.43 0.46
CA LYS A 85 7.28 9.47 -0.94
C LYS A 85 6.72 8.15 -1.43
N ALA A 86 6.13 7.36 -0.54
CA ALA A 86 5.52 6.08 -0.89
C ALA A 86 4.37 6.23 -1.88
N ASP A 87 4.36 5.39 -2.91
CA ASP A 87 3.25 5.28 -3.86
C ASP A 87 2.21 4.26 -3.38
N ILE A 88 2.67 3.27 -2.59
CA ILE A 88 1.86 2.15 -2.10
C ILE A 88 2.09 1.97 -0.60
N LEU A 89 1.01 1.84 0.15
CA LEU A 89 1.02 1.52 1.57
C LEU A 89 0.52 0.09 1.79
N LEU A 90 1.42 -0.84 2.12
CA LEU A 90 1.06 -2.19 2.50
C LEU A 90 0.79 -2.22 4.00
N VAL A 91 -0.47 -2.28 4.37
CA VAL A 91 -0.92 -2.21 5.78
C VAL A 91 -0.77 -3.54 6.53
N PRO A 92 -0.58 -3.52 7.85
CA PRO A 92 -0.39 -4.73 8.65
C PRO A 92 -1.63 -5.63 8.68
N ASN A 93 -2.82 -5.06 8.65
CA ASN A 93 -4.09 -5.76 8.73
C ASN A 93 -5.22 -4.97 8.05
N LEU A 94 -6.37 -5.62 7.92
CA LEU A 94 -7.55 -5.04 7.28
C LEU A 94 -8.11 -3.83 8.03
N GLU A 95 -8.08 -3.86 9.35
CA GLU A 95 -8.61 -2.79 10.21
C GLU A 95 -7.84 -1.49 9.98
N THR A 96 -6.52 -1.56 9.95
CA THR A 96 -5.66 -0.41 9.63
C THR A 96 -5.96 0.14 8.23
N GLY A 97 -6.05 -0.74 7.23
CA GLY A 97 -6.36 -0.34 5.85
C GLY A 97 -7.73 0.30 5.73
N ASN A 98 -8.74 -0.26 6.39
CA ASN A 98 -10.09 0.28 6.41
C ASN A 98 -10.14 1.66 7.09
N ALA A 99 -9.49 1.82 8.25
CA ALA A 99 -9.43 3.10 8.95
C ALA A 99 -8.76 4.18 8.10
N LEU A 100 -7.59 3.90 7.51
CA LEU A 100 -6.88 4.84 6.64
C LEU A 100 -7.69 5.22 5.40
N SER A 101 -8.31 4.25 4.72
CA SER A 101 -9.14 4.53 3.54
C SER A 101 -10.35 5.39 3.88
N LYS A 102 -11.02 5.12 4.98
CA LYS A 102 -12.15 5.92 5.45
C LYS A 102 -11.73 7.33 5.86
N MET A 103 -10.58 7.46 6.54
CA MET A 103 -10.04 8.79 6.87
C MET A 103 -9.81 9.62 5.59
N MET A 104 -9.17 9.06 4.57
CA MET A 104 -8.94 9.76 3.31
C MET A 104 -10.25 10.18 2.62
N ILE A 105 -11.26 9.32 2.62
CA ILE A 105 -12.56 9.62 2.02
C ILE A 105 -13.28 10.73 2.78
N TYR A 106 -13.44 10.59 4.09
CA TYR A 106 -14.31 11.47 4.87
C TYR A 106 -13.65 12.78 5.30
N PHE A 107 -12.34 12.78 5.57
CA PHE A 107 -11.64 14.00 6.02
C PHE A 107 -10.89 14.70 4.89
N MET A 108 -10.44 13.97 3.87
CA MET A 108 -9.66 14.55 2.78
C MET A 108 -10.46 14.65 1.46
N GLY A 109 -11.71 14.18 1.42
CA GLY A 109 -12.54 14.21 0.21
C GLY A 109 -12.01 13.30 -0.92
N ALA A 110 -11.24 12.28 -0.61
CA ALA A 110 -10.67 11.39 -1.62
C ALA A 110 -11.74 10.57 -2.33
N CYS A 111 -11.58 10.40 -3.64
CA CYS A 111 -12.34 9.43 -4.41
C CYS A 111 -11.65 8.07 -4.31
N ALA A 112 -12.33 7.09 -3.71
CA ALA A 112 -11.79 5.75 -3.55
C ALA A 112 -12.27 4.81 -4.65
N ALA A 113 -11.37 3.96 -5.15
CA ALA A 113 -11.68 2.81 -5.99
C ALA A 113 -11.32 1.52 -5.26
N GLY A 114 -12.31 0.64 -5.03
CA GLY A 114 -12.14 -0.62 -4.30
C GLY A 114 -12.37 -1.83 -5.21
N PHE A 115 -11.36 -2.70 -5.33
CA PHE A 115 -11.48 -3.96 -6.07
C PHE A 115 -10.45 -4.98 -5.56
N ILE A 116 -10.75 -6.27 -5.75
CA ILE A 116 -9.91 -7.39 -5.36
C ILE A 116 -9.22 -7.92 -6.61
N VAL A 117 -7.91 -8.13 -6.50
CA VAL A 117 -7.06 -8.73 -7.54
C VAL A 117 -6.40 -10.02 -7.05
N GLY A 118 -5.82 -10.78 -7.98
CA GLY A 118 -5.12 -12.04 -7.67
C GLY A 118 -5.96 -13.29 -7.92
N GLY A 119 -7.22 -13.15 -8.33
CA GLY A 119 -8.05 -14.21 -8.88
C GLY A 119 -7.98 -14.26 -10.42
N LYS A 120 -8.79 -15.13 -11.04
CA LYS A 120 -8.91 -15.20 -12.50
C LYS A 120 -9.50 -13.93 -13.11
N VAL A 121 -10.33 -13.23 -12.36
CA VAL A 121 -10.95 -11.95 -12.71
C VAL A 121 -10.89 -11.03 -11.49
N PRO A 122 -10.78 -9.69 -11.67
CA PRO A 122 -10.93 -8.76 -10.58
C PRO A 122 -12.39 -8.73 -10.09
N VAL A 123 -12.57 -8.49 -8.80
CA VAL A 123 -13.91 -8.37 -8.19
C VAL A 123 -14.06 -6.96 -7.65
N VAL A 124 -15.04 -6.22 -8.17
CA VAL A 124 -15.35 -4.88 -7.66
C VAL A 124 -16.07 -4.99 -6.33
N VAL A 125 -15.51 -4.33 -5.31
CA VAL A 125 -16.09 -4.27 -3.98
C VAL A 125 -16.34 -2.81 -3.63
N THR A 126 -17.62 -2.45 -3.52
CA THR A 126 -18.04 -1.10 -3.14
C THR A 126 -18.62 -1.09 -1.73
N SER A 127 -18.39 -0.01 -1.01
CA SER A 127 -19.10 0.23 0.25
C SER A 127 -20.56 0.64 -0.04
N ARG A 128 -21.47 0.31 0.86
CA ARG A 128 -22.86 0.81 0.80
C ARG A 128 -22.94 2.34 0.79
N ALA A 129 -21.95 2.99 1.42
CA ALA A 129 -21.85 4.44 1.54
C ALA A 129 -21.09 5.11 0.38
N ASP A 130 -20.61 4.35 -0.61
CA ASP A 130 -19.84 4.92 -1.73
C ASP A 130 -20.77 5.71 -2.67
N ASN A 131 -20.30 6.89 -3.07
CA ASN A 131 -20.96 7.71 -4.07
C ASN A 131 -20.77 7.14 -5.50
N THR A 132 -21.46 7.72 -6.47
CA THR A 132 -21.41 7.29 -7.86
C THR A 132 -19.99 7.38 -8.44
N ALA A 133 -19.24 8.42 -8.12
CA ALA A 133 -17.86 8.60 -8.61
C ALA A 133 -16.94 7.47 -8.15
N SER A 134 -16.99 7.10 -6.86
CA SER A 134 -16.21 5.99 -6.31
C SER A 134 -16.60 4.63 -6.93
N ARG A 135 -17.88 4.41 -7.20
CA ARG A 135 -18.36 3.18 -7.85
C ARG A 135 -17.86 3.08 -9.29
N LEU A 136 -17.93 4.16 -10.06
CA LEU A 136 -17.39 4.23 -11.42
C LEU A 136 -15.87 4.07 -11.43
N ALA A 137 -15.16 4.71 -10.51
CA ALA A 137 -13.71 4.56 -10.35
C ALA A 137 -13.31 3.11 -10.05
N SER A 138 -14.09 2.40 -9.21
CA SER A 138 -13.85 0.98 -8.90
C SER A 138 -14.01 0.09 -10.13
N ILE A 139 -15.03 0.34 -10.97
CA ILE A 139 -15.23 -0.37 -12.23
C ILE A 139 -14.09 -0.07 -13.21
N ALA A 140 -13.72 1.20 -13.38
CA ALA A 140 -12.63 1.60 -14.27
C ALA A 140 -11.29 0.97 -13.86
N ALA A 141 -10.96 1.00 -12.57
CA ALA A 141 -9.75 0.38 -12.05
C ALA A 141 -9.73 -1.13 -12.24
N SER A 142 -10.88 -1.81 -12.09
CA SER A 142 -10.98 -3.25 -12.33
C SER A 142 -10.78 -3.61 -13.82
N ILE A 143 -11.28 -2.79 -14.75
CA ILE A 143 -11.04 -2.97 -16.20
C ILE A 143 -9.56 -2.83 -16.51
N ILE A 144 -8.89 -1.79 -15.98
CA ILE A 144 -7.44 -1.61 -16.14
C ILE A 144 -6.67 -2.82 -15.58
N ALA A 145 -7.14 -3.40 -14.49
CA ALA A 145 -6.52 -4.57 -13.87
C ALA A 145 -6.62 -5.85 -14.75
N THR A 146 -7.54 -5.93 -15.72
CA THR A 146 -7.68 -7.09 -16.62
C THR A 146 -6.79 -7.02 -17.86
N HIS A 147 -6.44 -5.84 -18.31
CA HIS A 147 -5.58 -5.59 -19.49
C HIS A 147 -4.11 -5.42 -19.08
#